data_26fdba1c07e7eb6f7d92dcf45a8c13e5
#
_entry.id   26fdba1c07e7eb6f7d92dcf45a8c13e5
#
_cell.length_a   1.000
_cell.length_b   1.000
_cell.length_c   1.000
_cell.angle_alpha   90.00
_cell.angle_beta   90.00
_cell.angle_gamma   90.00
#
_symmetry.space_group_name_H-M   'P 1'
#
loop_
_entity.id
_entity.type
_entity.pdbx_description
1 polymer ?
#
loop_
_entity_poly.entity_id
_entity_poly.type
_entity_poly.pdbx_seq_one_letter_code
_entity_poly.pdbx_strand_id
1 'polypeptide(L)'
;LALSKVYTFGPTFRAENSHTTRHLAEFWMIEPEIAFADLNDDATLAEHFLKYLFRAVLTERADDMAFIAERVQKDAITRMEAFVNAPFERIDYTEAVRLLQDGKQKFEFPVEWGLDLQTEHERWLTETHVGRPVVVMNYPEQIKAFYMRLNDDGKTVAAMDVLAPGI
;
A
#
# COMPACT_ATOMS: atom_id res chain seq x y z
N LEU A 1 16.49 13.24 -14.42
CA LEU A 1 16.06 14.37 -15.30
C LEU A 1 16.30 14.09 -16.79
N ALA A 2 17.34 13.32 -17.15
CA ALA A 2 17.62 12.97 -18.56
C ALA A 2 16.61 11.96 -19.14
N LEU A 3 16.07 11.09 -18.29
CA LEU A 3 15.11 10.07 -18.67
C LEU A 3 13.81 10.34 -17.91
N SER A 4 12.71 10.53 -18.61
CA SER A 4 11.44 10.93 -18.01
C SER A 4 10.74 9.82 -17.21
N LYS A 5 11.07 8.57 -17.48
CA LYS A 5 10.54 7.39 -16.78
C LYS A 5 11.68 6.40 -16.59
N VAL A 6 11.91 6.02 -15.36
CA VAL A 6 12.95 5.06 -14.97
C VAL A 6 12.44 4.15 -13.88
N TYR A 7 13.12 3.05 -13.64
CA TYR A 7 12.93 2.25 -12.44
C TYR A 7 14.26 1.64 -12.03
N THR A 8 14.40 1.34 -10.75
CA THR A 8 15.43 0.46 -10.23
C THR A 8 14.78 -0.85 -9.75
N PHE A 9 15.53 -1.93 -9.84
CA PHE A 9 15.17 -3.23 -9.28
C PHE A 9 16.41 -3.87 -8.70
N GLY A 10 16.50 -3.95 -7.40
CA GLY A 10 17.72 -4.44 -6.75
C GLY A 10 17.57 -4.72 -5.26
N PRO A 11 18.60 -5.32 -4.66
CA PRO A 11 18.63 -5.63 -3.24
C PRO A 11 18.74 -4.34 -2.42
N THR A 12 17.99 -4.31 -1.32
CA THR A 12 17.96 -3.22 -0.34
C THR A 12 18.31 -3.79 1.03
N PHE A 13 19.15 -3.05 1.77
CA PHE A 13 19.59 -3.43 3.10
C PHE A 13 19.15 -2.39 4.12
N ARG A 14 18.62 -2.85 5.25
CA ARG A 14 18.20 -2.01 6.37
C ARG A 14 18.83 -2.53 7.66
N ALA A 15 19.33 -1.62 8.51
CA ALA A 15 19.73 -1.94 9.89
C ALA A 15 18.47 -2.11 10.75
N GLU A 16 17.64 -3.09 10.40
CA GLU A 16 16.34 -3.33 11.00
C GLU A 16 16.46 -4.25 12.22
N ASN A 17 15.91 -3.82 13.34
CA ASN A 17 15.88 -4.60 14.58
C ASN A 17 14.49 -5.20 14.87
N SER A 18 13.53 -5.00 13.98
CA SER A 18 12.17 -5.54 14.11
C SER A 18 12.10 -6.98 13.59
N HIS A 19 11.33 -7.81 14.26
CA HIS A 19 11.01 -9.17 13.86
C HIS A 19 9.52 -9.29 13.57
N THR A 20 9.05 -8.60 12.54
CA THR A 20 7.65 -8.66 12.11
C THR A 20 7.53 -9.30 10.73
N THR A 21 6.33 -9.66 10.33
CA THR A 21 6.05 -10.23 9.01
C THR A 21 6.31 -9.24 7.86
N ARG A 22 6.49 -7.96 8.16
CA ARG A 22 6.68 -6.87 7.19
C ARG A 22 8.09 -6.27 7.20
N HIS A 23 8.99 -6.72 8.08
CA HIS A 23 10.34 -6.15 8.21
C HIS A 23 11.41 -7.21 8.03
N LEU A 24 12.26 -7.00 7.04
CA LEU A 24 13.44 -7.80 6.74
C LEU A 24 14.67 -6.88 6.68
N ALA A 25 15.84 -7.41 7.06
CA ALA A 25 17.11 -6.70 6.94
C ALA A 25 17.63 -6.63 5.50
N GLU A 26 17.22 -7.58 4.66
CA GLU A 26 17.52 -7.63 3.23
C GLU A 26 16.25 -7.99 2.45
N PHE A 27 15.96 -7.21 1.42
CA PHE A 27 14.81 -7.44 0.53
C PHE A 27 15.06 -6.77 -0.83
N TRP A 28 14.24 -7.11 -1.82
CA TRP A 28 14.31 -6.48 -3.13
C TRP A 28 13.23 -5.40 -3.27
N MET A 29 13.62 -4.28 -3.86
CA MET A 29 12.69 -3.19 -4.19
C MET A 29 12.60 -2.99 -5.69
N ILE A 30 11.39 -2.69 -6.15
CA ILE A 30 11.13 -2.12 -7.48
C ILE A 30 10.70 -0.68 -7.24
N GLU A 31 11.49 0.27 -7.75
CA GLU A 31 11.33 1.71 -7.45
C GLU A 31 11.17 2.49 -8.76
N PRO A 32 9.94 2.60 -9.28
CA PRO A 32 9.67 3.42 -10.44
C PRO A 32 9.70 4.91 -10.09
N GLU A 33 10.25 5.72 -11.01
CA GLU A 33 10.19 7.18 -10.94
C GLU A 33 9.67 7.74 -12.27
N ILE A 34 8.70 8.64 -12.19
CA ILE A 34 8.08 9.28 -13.35
C ILE A 34 8.13 10.81 -13.20
N ALA A 35 8.68 11.47 -14.22
CA ALA A 35 8.71 12.93 -14.27
C ALA A 35 7.36 13.49 -14.70
N PHE A 36 7.06 14.73 -14.26
CA PHE A 36 5.85 15.48 -14.62
C PHE A 36 4.54 14.81 -14.21
N ALA A 37 4.58 14.00 -13.13
CA ALA A 37 3.44 13.33 -12.54
C ALA A 37 3.09 13.95 -11.18
N ASP A 38 1.83 13.91 -10.83
CA ASP A 38 1.35 14.25 -9.50
C ASP A 38 1.02 12.98 -8.68
N LEU A 39 0.51 13.17 -7.46
CA LEU A 39 0.17 12.06 -6.57
C LEU A 39 -0.94 11.16 -7.13
N ASN A 40 -1.87 11.71 -7.92
CA ASN A 40 -2.94 10.92 -8.55
C ASN A 40 -2.41 10.06 -9.70
N ASP A 41 -1.45 10.59 -10.45
CA ASP A 41 -0.75 9.85 -11.51
C ASP A 41 0.02 8.68 -10.89
N ASP A 42 0.70 8.93 -9.77
CA ASP A 42 1.46 7.92 -9.05
C ASP A 42 0.56 6.83 -8.46
N ALA A 43 -0.57 7.21 -7.86
CA ALA A 43 -1.58 6.25 -7.39
C ALA A 43 -2.15 5.39 -8.53
N THR A 44 -2.34 5.98 -9.70
CA THR A 44 -2.78 5.25 -10.91
C THR A 44 -1.71 4.27 -11.39
N LEU A 45 -0.45 4.71 -11.40
CA LEU A 45 0.67 3.84 -11.73
C LEU A 45 0.77 2.66 -10.75
N ALA A 46 0.69 2.93 -9.45
CA ALA A 46 0.76 1.89 -8.42
C ALA A 46 -0.36 0.85 -8.58
N GLU A 47 -1.60 1.28 -8.83
CA GLU A 47 -2.72 0.38 -9.10
C GLU A 47 -2.44 -0.50 -10.33
N HIS A 48 -2.07 0.10 -11.46
CA HIS A 48 -1.80 -0.64 -12.69
C HIS A 48 -0.61 -1.59 -12.55
N PHE A 49 0.43 -1.16 -11.87
CA PHE A 49 1.64 -1.94 -11.64
C PHE A 49 1.36 -3.19 -10.79
N LEU A 50 0.68 -3.03 -9.65
CA LEU A 50 0.34 -4.16 -8.78
C LEU A 50 -0.61 -5.13 -9.47
N LYS A 51 -1.62 -4.62 -10.18
CA LYS A 51 -2.53 -5.47 -10.97
C LYS A 51 -1.81 -6.22 -12.09
N TYR A 52 -0.84 -5.58 -12.74
CA TYR A 52 -0.02 -6.24 -13.75
C TYR A 52 0.78 -7.39 -13.16
N LEU A 53 1.49 -7.15 -12.05
CA LEU A 53 2.29 -8.18 -11.38
C LEU A 53 1.44 -9.36 -10.92
N PHE A 54 0.32 -9.12 -10.26
CA PHE A 54 -0.55 -10.19 -9.79
C PHE A 54 -1.18 -10.98 -10.94
N ARG A 55 -1.56 -10.30 -12.03
CA ARG A 55 -2.04 -10.97 -13.24
C ARG A 55 -0.95 -11.82 -13.88
N ALA A 56 0.27 -11.32 -13.98
CA ALA A 56 1.40 -12.08 -14.51
C ALA A 56 1.67 -13.33 -13.66
N VAL A 57 1.68 -13.22 -12.34
CA VAL A 57 1.84 -14.37 -11.44
C VAL A 57 0.74 -15.41 -11.63
N LEU A 58 -0.53 -14.98 -11.70
CA LEU A 58 -1.67 -15.89 -11.90
C LEU A 58 -1.61 -16.62 -13.25
N THR A 59 -1.06 -15.99 -14.30
CA THR A 59 -1.03 -16.57 -15.66
C THR A 59 0.28 -17.29 -15.98
N GLU A 60 1.42 -16.71 -15.61
CA GLU A 60 2.74 -17.21 -15.99
C GLU A 60 3.34 -18.18 -14.94
N ARG A 61 2.76 -18.21 -13.75
CA ARG A 61 3.16 -19.06 -12.61
C ARG A 61 2.00 -19.85 -12.03
N ALA A 62 1.09 -20.27 -12.90
CA ALA A 62 -0.12 -20.98 -12.48
C ALA A 62 0.17 -22.26 -11.67
N ASP A 63 1.23 -23.01 -12.02
CA ASP A 63 1.64 -24.21 -11.28
C ASP A 63 2.14 -23.87 -9.87
N ASP A 64 2.93 -22.81 -9.73
CA ASP A 64 3.40 -22.33 -8.43
C ASP A 64 2.21 -21.85 -7.57
N MET A 65 1.26 -21.14 -8.19
CA MET A 65 0.05 -20.69 -7.51
C MET A 65 -0.85 -21.84 -7.07
N ALA A 66 -0.96 -22.90 -7.88
CA ALA A 66 -1.68 -24.11 -7.50
C ALA A 66 -1.03 -24.80 -6.29
N PHE A 67 0.28 -24.90 -6.26
CA PHE A 67 1.03 -25.42 -5.11
C PHE A 67 0.80 -24.59 -3.86
N ILE A 68 0.88 -23.24 -3.97
CA ILE A 68 0.63 -22.34 -2.83
C ILE A 68 -0.81 -22.50 -2.33
N ALA A 69 -1.78 -22.57 -3.23
CA ALA A 69 -3.19 -22.75 -2.85
C ALA A 69 -3.44 -24.11 -2.17
N GLU A 70 -2.73 -25.16 -2.58
CA GLU A 70 -2.86 -26.48 -1.95
C GLU A 70 -2.17 -26.58 -0.60
N ARG A 71 -0.96 -26.02 -0.46
CA ARG A 71 -0.04 -26.30 0.63
C ARG A 71 0.13 -25.19 1.66
N VAL A 72 -0.13 -23.94 1.27
CA VAL A 72 0.16 -22.76 2.10
C VAL A 72 -1.11 -22.01 2.45
N GLN A 73 -1.85 -21.55 1.44
CA GLN A 73 -3.03 -20.71 1.64
C GLN A 73 -4.11 -21.00 0.59
N LYS A 74 -5.17 -21.67 1.00
CA LYS A 74 -6.23 -22.17 0.11
C LYS A 74 -6.92 -21.11 -0.74
N ASP A 75 -7.05 -19.89 -0.22
CA ASP A 75 -7.73 -18.76 -0.88
C ASP A 75 -6.78 -17.82 -1.64
N ALA A 76 -5.49 -18.16 -1.78
CA ALA A 76 -4.48 -17.30 -2.38
C ALA A 76 -4.89 -16.84 -3.80
N ILE A 77 -5.30 -17.78 -4.66
CA ILE A 77 -5.72 -17.47 -6.04
C ILE A 77 -6.95 -16.55 -6.05
N THR A 78 -7.99 -16.91 -5.32
CA THR A 78 -9.23 -16.11 -5.25
C THR A 78 -9.00 -14.70 -4.75
N ARG A 79 -8.12 -14.53 -3.75
CA ARG A 79 -7.75 -13.20 -3.22
C ARG A 79 -6.99 -12.38 -4.24
N MET A 80 -6.03 -12.98 -4.95
CA MET A 80 -5.30 -12.28 -6.01
C MET A 80 -6.22 -11.90 -7.18
N GLU A 81 -7.14 -12.78 -7.59
CA GLU A 81 -8.14 -12.47 -8.60
C GLU A 81 -9.06 -11.31 -8.16
N ALA A 82 -9.52 -11.33 -6.92
CA ALA A 82 -10.32 -10.25 -6.35
C ALA A 82 -9.55 -8.91 -6.36
N PHE A 83 -8.28 -8.93 -5.98
CA PHE A 83 -7.41 -7.75 -6.01
C PHE A 83 -7.24 -7.20 -7.45
N VAL A 84 -6.98 -8.05 -8.42
CA VAL A 84 -6.78 -7.65 -9.83
C VAL A 84 -8.05 -7.03 -10.41
N ASN A 85 -9.22 -7.52 -10.04
CA ASN A 85 -10.50 -7.12 -10.62
C ASN A 85 -11.16 -5.93 -9.88
N ALA A 86 -10.80 -5.67 -8.62
CA ALA A 86 -11.35 -4.56 -7.86
C ALA A 86 -10.74 -3.21 -8.29
N PRO A 87 -11.52 -2.12 -8.37
CA PRO A 87 -10.96 -0.78 -8.40
C PRO A 87 -10.36 -0.43 -7.02
N PHE A 88 -9.27 0.31 -7.00
CA PHE A 88 -8.71 0.80 -5.74
C PHE A 88 -9.49 2.03 -5.26
N GLU A 89 -9.83 2.04 -3.98
CA GLU A 89 -10.41 3.22 -3.34
C GLU A 89 -9.31 4.19 -2.97
N ARG A 90 -9.52 5.50 -3.23
CA ARG A 90 -8.60 6.57 -2.82
C ARG A 90 -9.21 7.34 -1.68
N ILE A 91 -8.51 7.40 -0.55
CA ILE A 91 -8.98 8.03 0.68
C ILE A 91 -7.86 8.93 1.21
N ASP A 92 -8.16 10.18 1.51
CA ASP A 92 -7.21 11.04 2.21
C ASP A 92 -6.98 10.53 3.64
N TYR A 93 -5.76 10.65 4.15
CA TYR A 93 -5.43 10.24 5.51
C TYR A 93 -6.36 10.87 6.56
N THR A 94 -6.70 12.15 6.41
CA THR A 94 -7.64 12.83 7.30
C THR A 94 -9.02 12.16 7.31
N GLU A 95 -9.51 11.76 6.16
CA GLU A 95 -10.77 11.02 6.04
C GLU A 95 -10.65 9.61 6.60
N ALA A 96 -9.53 8.93 6.37
CA ALA A 96 -9.27 7.60 6.94
C ALA A 96 -9.31 7.63 8.47
N VAL A 97 -8.68 8.62 9.11
CA VAL A 97 -8.75 8.81 10.57
C VAL A 97 -10.19 9.05 11.04
N ARG A 98 -10.94 9.89 10.34
CA ARG A 98 -12.35 10.14 10.66
C ARG A 98 -13.20 8.86 10.59
N LEU A 99 -13.05 8.08 9.52
CA LEU A 99 -13.74 6.81 9.33
C LEU A 99 -13.42 5.80 10.44
N LEU A 100 -12.17 5.72 10.85
CA LEU A 100 -11.73 4.86 11.96
C LEU A 100 -12.33 5.31 13.31
N GLN A 101 -12.37 6.62 13.58
CA GLN A 101 -12.96 7.18 14.81
C GLN A 101 -14.48 6.99 14.86
N ASP A 102 -15.16 7.13 13.72
CA ASP A 102 -16.62 6.93 13.61
C ASP A 102 -16.98 5.43 13.62
N GLY A 103 -16.01 4.57 13.35
CA GLY A 103 -16.16 3.12 13.40
C GLY A 103 -16.51 2.65 14.81
N LYS A 104 -17.42 1.68 14.93
CA LYS A 104 -17.81 1.11 16.23
C LYS A 104 -16.80 0.08 16.77
N GLN A 105 -15.69 -0.12 16.08
CA GLN A 105 -14.66 -1.06 16.51
C GLN A 105 -13.75 -0.43 17.56
N LYS A 106 -13.42 -1.22 18.58
CA LYS A 106 -12.40 -0.84 19.55
C LYS A 106 -11.05 -1.31 19.04
N PHE A 107 -10.14 -0.36 18.81
CA PHE A 107 -8.75 -0.61 18.44
C PHE A 107 -7.86 -0.70 19.68
N GLU A 108 -6.75 -1.42 19.56
CA GLU A 108 -5.71 -1.49 20.59
C GLU A 108 -4.89 -0.19 20.63
N PHE A 109 -4.58 0.34 19.44
CA PHE A 109 -3.81 1.57 19.30
C PHE A 109 -4.73 2.79 19.11
N PRO A 110 -4.28 3.98 19.57
CA PRO A 110 -5.07 5.20 19.44
C PRO A 110 -5.25 5.60 17.96
N VAL A 111 -6.43 6.13 17.64
CA VAL A 111 -6.75 6.68 16.33
C VAL A 111 -6.83 8.21 16.48
N GLU A 112 -5.72 8.87 16.16
CA GLU A 112 -5.60 10.33 16.27
C GLU A 112 -4.91 10.88 15.01
N TRP A 113 -5.31 12.08 14.60
CA TRP A 113 -4.67 12.73 13.45
C TRP A 113 -3.22 13.06 13.76
N GLY A 114 -2.31 12.69 12.87
CA GLY A 114 -0.87 12.89 13.05
C GLY A 114 -0.13 11.67 13.60
N LEU A 115 -0.81 10.55 13.88
CA LEU A 115 -0.18 9.28 14.24
C LEU A 115 -0.16 8.31 13.04
N ASP A 116 0.85 7.45 12.99
CA ASP A 116 0.90 6.38 11.97
C ASP A 116 -0.29 5.42 12.13
N LEU A 117 -0.91 5.07 11.01
CA LEU A 117 -1.90 4.00 10.97
C LEU A 117 -1.21 2.67 11.31
N GLN A 118 -1.79 1.95 12.27
CA GLN A 118 -1.30 0.62 12.64
C GLN A 118 -1.97 -0.46 11.77
N THR A 119 -1.38 -1.64 11.74
CA THR A 119 -1.89 -2.77 10.93
C THR A 119 -3.38 -3.04 11.16
N GLU A 120 -3.89 -2.91 12.38
CA GLU A 120 -5.32 -3.10 12.68
C GLU A 120 -6.21 -2.04 12.03
N HIS A 121 -5.72 -0.77 11.94
CA HIS A 121 -6.41 0.33 11.27
C HIS A 121 -6.49 0.09 9.77
N GLU A 122 -5.36 -0.29 9.16
CA GLU A 122 -5.25 -0.60 7.73
C GLU A 122 -6.15 -1.78 7.33
N ARG A 123 -6.16 -2.83 8.15
CA ARG A 123 -7.02 -3.99 7.93
C ARG A 123 -8.49 -3.63 8.06
N TRP A 124 -8.87 -2.82 9.03
CA TRP A 124 -10.24 -2.38 9.16
C TRP A 124 -10.69 -1.57 7.94
N LEU A 125 -9.86 -0.64 7.47
CA LEU A 125 -10.15 0.14 6.26
C LEU A 125 -10.35 -0.76 5.04
N THR A 126 -9.45 -1.71 4.82
CA THR A 126 -9.44 -2.55 3.62
C THR A 126 -10.43 -3.71 3.67
N GLU A 127 -10.58 -4.36 4.82
CA GLU A 127 -11.37 -5.60 4.94
C GLU A 127 -12.81 -5.33 5.42
N THR A 128 -13.00 -4.36 6.31
CA THR A 128 -14.31 -4.11 6.94
C THR A 128 -15.05 -2.95 6.31
N HIS A 129 -14.38 -1.81 6.12
CA HIS A 129 -15.04 -0.60 5.65
C HIS A 129 -15.22 -0.59 4.12
N VAL A 130 -14.13 -0.81 3.37
CA VAL A 130 -14.14 -0.70 1.90
C VAL A 130 -14.32 -2.06 1.23
N GLY A 131 -13.76 -3.13 1.77
CA GLY A 131 -13.82 -4.48 1.22
C GLY A 131 -12.97 -4.68 -0.04
N ARG A 132 -12.00 -3.79 -0.31
CA ARG A 132 -11.11 -3.83 -1.48
C ARG A 132 -9.84 -3.02 -1.22
N PRO A 133 -8.83 -3.03 -2.13
CA PRO A 133 -7.62 -2.24 -1.94
C PRO A 133 -7.90 -0.75 -1.78
N VAL A 134 -7.14 -0.11 -0.90
CA VAL A 134 -7.24 1.30 -0.56
C VAL A 134 -5.90 1.98 -0.78
N VAL A 135 -5.91 3.14 -1.41
CA VAL A 135 -4.77 4.06 -1.47
C VAL A 135 -5.04 5.18 -0.46
N VAL A 136 -4.32 5.19 0.64
CA VAL A 136 -4.37 6.29 1.61
C VAL A 136 -3.39 7.35 1.17
N MET A 137 -3.85 8.59 1.02
CA MET A 137 -3.12 9.70 0.41
C MET A 137 -3.03 10.89 1.37
N ASN A 138 -2.12 11.82 1.07
CA ASN A 138 -2.01 13.11 1.77
C ASN A 138 -1.79 12.95 3.29
N TYR A 139 -0.69 12.28 3.64
CA TYR A 139 -0.30 12.06 5.03
C TYR A 139 0.17 13.33 5.74
N PRO A 140 0.05 13.44 7.06
CA PRO A 140 0.66 14.51 7.84
C PRO A 140 2.17 14.61 7.62
N GLU A 141 2.70 15.83 7.45
CA GLU A 141 4.13 16.07 7.25
C GLU A 141 4.99 15.44 8.35
N GLN A 142 4.56 15.53 9.59
CA GLN A 142 5.34 15.13 10.76
C GLN A 142 5.61 13.62 10.87
N ILE A 143 4.85 12.77 10.16
CA ILE A 143 5.02 11.31 10.18
C ILE A 143 5.61 10.76 8.88
N LYS A 144 5.99 11.61 7.95
CA LYS A 144 6.62 11.21 6.68
C LYS A 144 8.01 11.82 6.54
N ALA A 145 8.77 11.33 5.58
CA ALA A 145 10.14 11.78 5.35
C ALA A 145 10.18 13.25 4.92
N PHE A 146 11.19 13.98 5.40
CA PHE A 146 11.37 15.43 5.21
C PHE A 146 11.41 15.87 3.74
N TYR A 147 11.73 14.98 2.80
CA TYR A 147 11.84 15.28 1.38
C TYR A 147 10.53 15.15 0.61
N MET A 148 9.45 14.70 1.27
CA MET A 148 8.12 14.63 0.63
C MET A 148 7.60 16.02 0.32
N ARG A 149 6.95 16.16 -0.85
CA ARG A 149 6.40 17.45 -1.27
C ARG A 149 5.26 17.89 -0.37
N LEU A 150 5.43 19.06 0.27
CA LEU A 150 4.38 19.68 1.07
C LEU A 150 3.20 20.11 0.18
N ASN A 151 2.00 19.82 0.63
CA ASN A 151 0.75 20.27 -0.01
C ASN A 151 0.46 21.74 0.31
N ASP A 152 -0.47 22.35 -0.43
CA ASP A 152 -0.83 23.75 -0.27
C ASP A 152 -1.48 24.07 1.10
N ASP A 153 -1.97 23.06 1.81
CA ASP A 153 -2.53 23.20 3.16
C ASP A 153 -1.46 23.47 4.24
N GLY A 154 -0.18 23.30 3.90
CA GLY A 154 0.94 23.48 4.82
C GLY A 154 0.99 22.50 6.00
N LYS A 155 0.28 21.37 5.91
CA LYS A 155 0.17 20.37 6.98
C LYS A 155 0.35 18.94 6.50
N THR A 156 0.01 18.68 5.26
CA THR A 156 0.09 17.35 4.64
C THR A 156 1.13 17.33 3.53
N VAL A 157 1.59 16.14 3.20
CA VAL A 157 2.53 15.89 2.10
C VAL A 157 1.91 14.99 1.05
N ALA A 158 2.35 15.15 -0.20
CA ALA A 158 1.97 14.31 -1.32
C ALA A 158 2.64 12.92 -1.22
N ALA A 159 2.19 12.14 -0.26
CA ALA A 159 2.62 10.78 -0.01
C ALA A 159 1.40 9.84 -0.02
N MET A 160 1.61 8.59 -0.36
CA MET A 160 0.57 7.57 -0.34
C MET A 160 1.10 6.21 0.11
N ASP A 161 0.21 5.41 0.68
CA ASP A 161 0.43 3.99 0.94
C ASP A 161 -0.71 3.19 0.26
N VAL A 162 -0.34 2.07 -0.38
CA VAL A 162 -1.32 1.16 -0.99
C VAL A 162 -1.55 0.00 -0.04
N LEU A 163 -2.78 -0.12 0.43
CA LEU A 163 -3.21 -1.14 1.38
C LEU A 163 -4.04 -2.20 0.66
N ALA A 164 -3.71 -3.46 0.90
CA ALA A 164 -4.44 -4.59 0.32
C ALA A 164 -5.11 -5.44 1.41
N PRO A 165 -6.34 -5.94 1.19
CA PRO A 165 -7.01 -6.82 2.14
C PRO A 165 -6.18 -8.08 2.43
N GLY A 166 -5.93 -8.35 3.71
CA GLY A 166 -5.24 -9.54 4.18
C GLY A 166 -3.72 -9.56 4.00
N ILE A 167 -3.12 -8.41 3.75
CA ILE A 167 -1.65 -8.24 3.68
C ILE A 167 -1.19 -7.33 4.80
#